data_257747d8c39d093f7fab2ba25fd20f72
#
_entry.id   257747d8c39d093f7fab2ba25fd20f72
#
_cell.length_a   1.000
_cell.length_b   1.000
_cell.length_c   1.000
_cell.angle_alpha   90.00
_cell.angle_beta   90.00
_cell.angle_gamma   90.00
#
_symmetry.space_group_name_H-M   'P 1'
#
loop_
_entity.id
_entity.type
_entity.pdbx_description
1 polymer ?
#
loop_
_entity_poly.entity_id
_entity_poly.type
_entity_poly.pdbx_seq_one_letter_code
_entity_poly.pdbx_strand_id
1 'polypeptide(L)'
;MKLADLFRRHPRTIDEPFVPSPLRDNWYQASAYWPSSFALITTVDEQGNTNIGPYQLSFPFEVIGGRSFLVCSRQNSNTDRYIRRGGVCALNFVEFDRRTLKKIVSLGYPGQDTVEKMRDSPYTLIDSPTPGRQSDGKRFPKILKEAFQVFECT
;
A
#
# COMPACT_ATOMS: atom_id res chain seq x y z
N MET A 1 33.81 22.28 6.24
CA MET A 1 32.56 21.65 5.73
C MET A 1 31.44 22.01 6.70
N LYS A 2 30.48 22.83 6.30
CA LYS A 2 29.39 23.25 7.20
C LYS A 2 28.39 22.10 7.35
N LEU A 3 27.86 21.90 8.56
CA LEU A 3 26.90 20.81 8.87
C LEU A 3 25.70 20.80 7.90
N ALA A 4 25.32 21.97 7.37
CA ALA A 4 24.26 22.14 6.37
C ALA A 4 24.57 21.45 5.03
N ASP A 5 25.83 21.23 4.67
CA ASP A 5 26.23 20.61 3.40
C ASP A 5 26.11 19.07 3.47
N LEU A 6 26.09 18.50 4.67
CA LEU A 6 25.86 17.06 4.89
C LEU A 6 24.42 16.62 4.56
N PHE A 7 23.47 17.55 4.62
CA PHE A 7 22.05 17.27 4.36
C PHE A 7 21.56 17.73 2.99
N ARG A 8 22.37 18.47 2.23
CA ARG A 8 22.10 18.77 0.83
C ARG A 8 22.41 17.53 -0.01
N ARG A 9 21.43 16.68 -0.21
CA ARG A 9 21.49 15.70 -1.30
C ARG A 9 21.35 16.47 -2.61
N HIS A 10 22.48 16.81 -3.23
CA HIS A 10 22.44 17.23 -4.62
C HIS A 10 21.87 16.07 -5.45
N PRO A 11 20.96 16.34 -6.38
CA PRO A 11 20.55 15.30 -7.32
C PRO A 11 21.82 14.77 -7.99
N ARG A 12 21.99 13.45 -8.00
CA ARG A 12 23.10 12.84 -8.73
C ARG A 12 22.89 13.14 -10.21
N THR A 13 23.79 13.88 -10.80
CA THR A 13 23.88 14.00 -12.25
C THR A 13 24.31 12.65 -12.81
N ILE A 14 23.62 12.16 -13.80
CA ILE A 14 24.03 10.95 -14.51
C ILE A 14 25.01 11.40 -15.57
N ASP A 15 26.30 11.20 -15.32
CA ASP A 15 27.37 11.59 -16.22
C ASP A 15 27.70 10.50 -17.26
N GLU A 16 27.08 9.31 -17.11
CA GLU A 16 27.25 8.20 -18.04
C GLU A 16 26.18 8.20 -19.14
N PRO A 17 26.51 7.76 -20.36
CA PRO A 17 25.54 7.68 -21.43
C PRO A 17 24.42 6.71 -21.06
N PHE A 18 23.19 7.06 -21.39
CA PHE A 18 22.05 6.16 -21.23
C PHE A 18 22.22 4.94 -22.14
N VAL A 19 22.09 3.77 -21.55
CA VAL A 19 22.09 2.50 -22.29
C VAL A 19 20.69 1.90 -22.25
N PRO A 20 20.22 1.32 -23.37
CA PRO A 20 18.95 0.59 -23.39
C PRO A 20 18.99 -0.55 -22.38
N SER A 21 18.02 -0.58 -21.46
CA SER A 21 17.83 -1.72 -20.56
C SER A 21 16.84 -2.68 -21.20
N PRO A 22 17.21 -3.97 -21.40
CA PRO A 22 16.27 -4.94 -21.94
C PRO A 22 15.14 -5.17 -20.93
N LEU A 23 13.93 -4.75 -21.29
CA LEU A 23 12.74 -5.12 -20.54
C LEU A 23 12.46 -6.59 -20.81
N ARG A 24 12.54 -7.41 -19.77
CA ARG A 24 12.04 -8.77 -19.81
C ARG A 24 10.50 -8.72 -19.78
N ASP A 25 9.89 -9.72 -20.35
CA ASP A 25 8.43 -9.85 -20.45
C ASP A 25 7.81 -10.18 -19.07
N ASN A 26 7.98 -9.20 -18.15
CA ASN A 26 7.56 -9.36 -16.76
C ASN A 26 7.25 -7.95 -16.22
N TRP A 27 5.98 -7.73 -15.92
CA TRP A 27 5.47 -6.46 -15.43
C TRP A 27 6.12 -5.97 -14.10
N TYR A 28 6.66 -6.87 -13.28
CA TYR A 28 7.39 -6.51 -12.05
C TYR A 28 8.64 -5.69 -12.37
N GLN A 29 9.31 -5.98 -13.46
CA GLN A 29 10.49 -5.27 -13.89
C GLN A 29 10.15 -3.86 -14.35
N ALA A 30 9.06 -3.71 -15.10
CA ALA A 30 8.59 -2.40 -15.53
C ALA A 30 8.17 -1.53 -14.33
N SER A 31 7.48 -2.10 -13.33
CA SER A 31 7.07 -1.37 -12.13
C SER A 31 8.24 -0.98 -11.23
N ALA A 32 9.35 -1.70 -11.24
CA ALA A 32 10.54 -1.38 -10.47
C ALA A 32 11.26 -0.11 -10.96
N TYR A 33 11.09 0.24 -12.23
CA TYR A 33 11.67 1.46 -12.81
C TYR A 33 10.78 2.70 -12.66
N TRP A 34 9.51 2.51 -12.27
CA TRP A 34 8.58 3.61 -12.12
C TRP A 34 8.53 4.08 -10.67
N PRO A 35 8.94 5.32 -10.38
CA PRO A 35 8.78 5.85 -9.04
C PRO A 35 7.29 6.02 -8.74
N SER A 36 6.77 5.22 -7.85
CA SER A 36 5.37 5.27 -7.42
C SER A 36 5.27 5.29 -5.91
N SER A 37 4.17 5.82 -5.41
CA SER A 37 3.85 5.72 -4.00
C SER A 37 3.57 4.26 -3.63
N PHE A 38 3.93 3.88 -2.42
CA PHE A 38 3.65 2.57 -1.88
C PHE A 38 2.61 2.69 -0.78
N ALA A 39 1.50 2.01 -0.94
CA ALA A 39 0.41 1.98 0.03
C ALA A 39 0.19 0.57 0.58
N LEU A 40 -0.16 0.50 1.84
CA LEU A 40 -0.71 -0.71 2.46
C LEU A 40 -2.23 -0.58 2.49
N ILE A 41 -2.90 -1.34 1.65
CA ILE A 41 -4.36 -1.28 1.54
C ILE A 41 -4.98 -2.25 2.51
N THR A 42 -5.77 -1.73 3.44
CA THR A 42 -6.58 -2.55 4.35
C THR A 42 -7.98 -2.76 3.78
N THR A 43 -8.47 -3.99 3.92
CA THR A 43 -9.80 -4.44 3.48
C THR A 43 -10.37 -5.42 4.49
N VAL A 44 -11.66 -5.74 4.41
CA VAL A 44 -12.33 -6.65 5.35
C VAL A 44 -12.76 -7.93 4.66
N ASP A 45 -12.44 -9.08 5.24
CA ASP A 45 -12.93 -10.38 4.79
C ASP A 45 -14.39 -10.65 5.21
N GLU A 46 -14.91 -11.82 4.88
CA GLU A 46 -16.29 -12.22 5.16
C GLU A 46 -16.58 -12.40 6.64
N GLN A 47 -15.56 -12.65 7.43
CA GLN A 47 -15.64 -12.84 8.88
C GLN A 47 -15.42 -11.55 9.67
N GLY A 48 -15.07 -10.44 8.99
CA GLY A 48 -14.79 -9.17 9.62
C GLY A 48 -13.31 -8.96 9.98
N ASN A 49 -12.42 -9.84 9.55
CA ASN A 49 -10.99 -9.68 9.79
C ASN A 49 -10.39 -8.70 8.79
N THR A 50 -9.52 -7.84 9.26
CA THR A 50 -8.82 -6.88 8.41
C THR A 50 -7.62 -7.56 7.72
N ASN A 51 -7.59 -7.49 6.40
CA ASN A 51 -6.47 -7.92 5.56
C ASN A 51 -5.63 -6.71 5.15
N ILE A 52 -4.31 -6.88 5.06
CA ILE A 52 -3.38 -5.89 4.50
C ILE A 52 -2.84 -6.41 3.16
N GLY A 53 -2.91 -5.57 2.13
CA GLY A 53 -2.27 -5.81 0.83
C GLY A 53 -1.27 -4.72 0.50
N PRO A 54 -0.01 -5.04 0.16
CA PRO A 54 0.96 -4.06 -0.32
C PRO A 54 0.71 -3.71 -1.78
N TYR A 55 0.62 -2.41 -2.09
CA TYR A 55 0.33 -1.91 -3.43
C TYR A 55 1.28 -0.79 -3.82
N GLN A 56 1.94 -0.97 -4.94
CA GLN A 56 2.78 0.03 -5.56
C GLN A 56 2.02 0.83 -6.64
N LEU A 57 1.05 0.21 -7.29
CA LEU A 57 0.27 0.82 -8.36
C LEU A 57 -1.06 1.38 -7.82
N SER A 58 -0.94 2.47 -7.04
CA SER A 58 -2.07 3.22 -6.52
C SER A 58 -1.81 4.72 -6.68
N PHE A 59 -2.78 5.43 -7.28
CA PHE A 59 -2.60 6.83 -7.68
C PHE A 59 -3.86 7.63 -7.38
N PRO A 60 -3.74 8.91 -6.96
CA PRO A 60 -4.86 9.83 -7.01
C PRO A 60 -5.34 9.97 -8.46
N PHE A 61 -6.64 9.82 -8.69
CA PHE A 61 -7.19 9.83 -10.04
C PHE A 61 -8.01 11.08 -10.34
N GLU A 62 -8.79 11.55 -9.39
CA GLU A 62 -9.64 12.71 -9.57
C GLU A 62 -9.31 13.78 -8.53
N VAL A 63 -9.11 15.01 -9.01
CA VAL A 63 -8.72 16.16 -8.20
C VAL A 63 -9.82 17.24 -8.20
N ILE A 64 -10.74 17.22 -9.18
CA ILE A 64 -11.82 18.20 -9.34
C ILE A 64 -13.16 17.49 -9.18
N GLY A 65 -13.95 17.93 -8.21
CA GLY A 65 -15.31 17.43 -7.98
C GLY A 65 -15.43 16.15 -7.15
N GLY A 66 -14.33 15.45 -6.93
CA GLY A 66 -14.27 14.23 -6.12
C GLY A 66 -12.84 13.89 -5.74
N ARG A 67 -12.68 12.98 -4.78
CA ARG A 67 -11.38 12.42 -4.43
C ARG A 67 -11.44 10.93 -4.66
N SER A 68 -10.78 10.45 -5.70
CA SER A 68 -10.72 9.03 -6.01
C SER A 68 -9.29 8.54 -6.14
N PHE A 69 -9.10 7.24 -5.96
CA PHE A 69 -7.84 6.57 -6.18
C PHE A 69 -8.02 5.47 -7.21
N LEU A 70 -7.09 5.41 -8.16
CA LEU A 70 -6.93 4.26 -9.03
C LEU A 70 -6.00 3.26 -8.36
N VAL A 71 -6.48 2.03 -8.20
CA VAL A 71 -5.69 0.92 -7.65
C VAL A 71 -5.66 -0.21 -8.66
N CYS A 72 -4.47 -0.57 -9.13
CA CYS A 72 -4.30 -1.73 -10.01
C CYS A 72 -4.05 -2.98 -9.16
N SER A 73 -4.98 -3.91 -9.21
CA SER A 73 -4.93 -5.15 -8.44
C SER A 73 -5.08 -6.38 -9.33
N ARG A 74 -4.49 -7.50 -8.88
CA ARG A 74 -4.76 -8.80 -9.52
C ARG A 74 -6.17 -9.25 -9.14
N GLN A 75 -6.90 -9.79 -10.09
CA GLN A 75 -8.28 -10.28 -9.89
C GLN A 75 -8.41 -11.38 -8.83
N ASN A 76 -7.34 -12.13 -8.55
CA ASN A 76 -7.32 -13.20 -7.55
C ASN A 76 -6.71 -12.78 -6.22
N SER A 77 -6.47 -11.49 -6.00
CA SER A 77 -5.96 -11.00 -4.71
C SER A 77 -7.09 -10.93 -3.68
N ASN A 78 -6.74 -11.14 -2.41
CA ASN A 78 -7.68 -10.94 -1.31
C ASN A 78 -8.23 -9.49 -1.31
N THR A 79 -7.37 -8.51 -1.55
CA THR A 79 -7.75 -7.10 -1.60
C THR A 79 -8.80 -6.82 -2.68
N ASP A 80 -8.59 -7.29 -3.92
CA ASP A 80 -9.57 -7.12 -5.00
C ASP A 80 -10.91 -7.76 -4.64
N ARG A 81 -10.88 -9.01 -4.18
CA ARG A 81 -12.08 -9.73 -3.77
C ARG A 81 -12.85 -9.01 -2.69
N TYR A 82 -12.18 -8.49 -1.67
CA TYR A 82 -12.83 -7.84 -0.55
C TYR A 82 -13.34 -6.45 -0.89
N ILE A 83 -12.63 -5.68 -1.73
CA ILE A 83 -13.12 -4.39 -2.22
C ILE A 83 -14.38 -4.60 -3.08
N ARG A 84 -14.37 -5.55 -4.01
CA ARG A 84 -15.56 -5.83 -4.85
C ARG A 84 -16.77 -6.26 -4.04
N ARG A 85 -16.55 -6.99 -2.95
CA ARG A 85 -17.64 -7.42 -2.08
C ARG A 85 -18.15 -6.32 -1.18
N GLY A 86 -17.25 -5.61 -0.51
CA GLY A 86 -17.58 -4.66 0.57
C GLY A 86 -17.69 -3.21 0.14
N GLY A 87 -17.10 -2.85 -1.00
CA GLY A 87 -17.07 -1.47 -1.49
C GLY A 87 -16.20 -0.52 -0.67
N VAL A 88 -15.40 -1.04 0.26
CA VAL A 88 -14.65 -0.20 1.19
C VAL A 88 -13.19 -0.66 1.33
N CYS A 89 -12.29 0.30 1.48
CA CYS A 89 -10.89 0.04 1.82
C CYS A 89 -10.27 1.26 2.51
N ALA A 90 -9.05 1.09 3.02
CA ALA A 90 -8.24 2.22 3.45
C ALA A 90 -6.82 2.09 2.90
N LEU A 91 -6.30 3.17 2.31
CA LEU A 91 -4.93 3.28 1.86
C LEU A 91 -4.11 3.88 2.99
N ASN A 92 -3.19 3.10 3.53
CA ASN A 92 -2.33 3.49 4.63
C ASN A 92 -0.91 3.73 4.10
N PHE A 93 -0.37 4.93 4.33
CA PHE A 93 0.99 5.28 3.97
C PHE A 93 1.86 5.25 5.22
N VAL A 94 2.89 4.41 5.19
CA VAL A 94 3.82 4.20 6.30
C VAL A 94 5.22 4.62 5.89
N GLU A 95 6.05 4.95 6.87
CA GLU A 95 7.46 5.20 6.62
C GLU A 95 8.16 3.93 6.15
N PHE A 96 9.13 4.10 5.25
CA PHE A 96 9.94 2.98 4.78
C PHE A 96 10.87 2.49 5.88
N ASP A 97 10.72 1.22 6.26
CA ASP A 97 11.66 0.52 7.14
C ASP A 97 12.18 -0.77 6.46
N ARG A 98 13.48 -0.79 6.21
CA ARG A 98 14.14 -1.94 5.60
C ARG A 98 13.97 -3.24 6.40
N ARG A 99 13.81 -3.16 7.73
CA ARG A 99 13.66 -4.31 8.61
C ARG A 99 12.33 -5.04 8.39
N THR A 100 11.30 -4.28 8.03
CA THR A 100 9.94 -4.82 7.80
C THR A 100 9.72 -5.26 6.36
N LEU A 101 10.62 -4.91 5.43
CA LEU A 101 10.43 -5.12 3.99
C LEU A 101 10.07 -6.56 3.61
N LYS A 102 10.77 -7.56 4.17
CA LYS A 102 10.48 -8.97 3.88
C LYS A 102 9.06 -9.36 4.31
N LYS A 103 8.62 -8.89 5.47
CA LYS A 103 7.27 -9.14 5.99
C LYS A 103 6.21 -8.43 5.14
N ILE A 104 6.49 -7.20 4.70
CA ILE A 104 5.60 -6.47 3.78
C ILE A 104 5.43 -7.24 2.48
N VAL A 105 6.52 -7.73 1.89
CA VAL A 105 6.47 -8.52 0.64
C VAL A 105 5.64 -9.79 0.85
N SER A 106 5.80 -10.48 1.98
CA SER A 106 5.00 -11.69 2.26
C SER A 106 3.50 -11.42 2.35
N LEU A 107 3.09 -10.24 2.82
CA LEU A 107 1.67 -9.84 2.80
C LEU A 107 1.09 -9.72 1.38
N GLY A 108 1.92 -9.67 0.35
CA GLY A 108 1.52 -9.61 -1.06
C GLY A 108 1.32 -10.97 -1.73
N TYR A 109 1.68 -12.08 -1.08
CA TYR A 109 1.52 -13.40 -1.68
C TYR A 109 0.05 -13.83 -1.74
N PRO A 110 -0.40 -14.35 -2.88
CA PRO A 110 -1.78 -14.79 -3.05
C PRO A 110 -2.04 -16.14 -2.34
N GLY A 111 -3.32 -16.41 -2.07
CA GLY A 111 -3.79 -17.73 -1.66
C GLY A 111 -3.75 -18.03 -0.16
N GLN A 112 -3.26 -17.13 0.67
CA GLN A 112 -3.31 -17.29 2.12
C GLN A 112 -4.64 -16.76 2.68
N ASP A 113 -5.14 -17.46 3.70
CA ASP A 113 -6.23 -16.98 4.54
C ASP A 113 -5.84 -15.67 5.26
N THR A 114 -6.83 -14.79 5.48
CA THR A 114 -6.58 -13.49 6.11
C THR A 114 -5.96 -13.64 7.50
N VAL A 115 -6.50 -14.52 8.33
CA VAL A 115 -6.03 -14.70 9.72
C VAL A 115 -4.61 -15.24 9.75
N GLU A 116 -4.31 -16.24 8.91
CA GLU A 116 -2.98 -16.80 8.79
C GLU A 116 -1.97 -15.75 8.31
N LYS A 117 -2.31 -15.04 7.24
CA LYS A 117 -1.48 -13.99 6.66
C LYS A 117 -1.18 -12.87 7.64
N MET A 118 -2.17 -12.47 8.44
CA MET A 118 -2.03 -11.34 9.37
C MET A 118 -1.28 -11.70 10.66
N ARG A 119 -1.06 -12.99 10.94
CA ARG A 119 -0.33 -13.45 12.14
C ARG A 119 1.06 -12.85 12.24
N ASP A 120 1.76 -12.75 11.13
CA ASP A 120 3.14 -12.23 11.05
C ASP A 120 3.23 -10.78 10.59
N SER A 121 2.11 -10.07 10.58
CA SER A 121 2.08 -8.65 10.21
C SER A 121 2.99 -7.81 11.12
N PRO A 122 3.84 -6.95 10.56
CA PRO A 122 4.67 -6.05 11.37
C PRO A 122 3.90 -4.82 11.86
N TYR A 123 2.62 -4.69 11.52
CA TYR A 123 1.81 -3.51 11.79
C TYR A 123 0.71 -3.77 12.81
N THR A 124 0.39 -2.73 13.57
CA THR A 124 -0.69 -2.73 14.57
C THR A 124 -1.99 -2.21 13.95
N LEU A 125 -3.02 -3.03 14.00
CA LEU A 125 -4.35 -2.65 13.52
C LEU A 125 -5.11 -1.91 14.65
N ILE A 126 -5.60 -0.72 14.33
CA ILE A 126 -6.45 0.09 15.21
C ILE A 126 -7.76 0.45 14.51
N ASP A 127 -8.78 0.75 15.30
CA ASP A 127 -10.03 1.25 14.76
C ASP A 127 -9.86 2.65 14.16
N SER A 128 -10.59 2.93 13.09
CA SER A 128 -10.57 4.26 12.48
C SER A 128 -11.05 5.33 13.47
N PRO A 129 -10.41 6.50 13.53
CA PRO A 129 -10.92 7.63 14.28
C PRO A 129 -12.13 8.30 13.63
N THR A 130 -12.46 7.94 12.39
CA THR A 130 -13.60 8.52 11.66
C THR A 130 -14.92 8.09 12.29
N PRO A 131 -15.79 9.03 12.71
CA PRO A 131 -17.08 8.68 13.28
C PRO A 131 -17.92 7.76 12.37
N GLY A 132 -18.53 6.73 12.95
CA GLY A 132 -19.34 5.75 12.23
C GLY A 132 -18.54 4.62 11.56
N ARG A 133 -17.20 4.64 11.61
CA ARG A 133 -16.35 3.57 11.07
C ARG A 133 -15.72 2.67 12.15
N GLN A 134 -15.96 2.99 13.43
CA GLN A 134 -15.33 2.30 14.56
C GLN A 134 -16.06 1.05 15.03
N SER A 135 -17.37 1.01 14.86
CA SER A 135 -18.22 0.02 15.55
C SER A 135 -18.60 -1.19 14.71
N ASP A 136 -18.29 -1.18 13.43
CA ASP A 136 -18.68 -2.25 12.51
C ASP A 136 -17.46 -2.83 11.78
N GLY A 137 -16.63 -3.55 12.52
CA GLY A 137 -15.47 -4.24 11.97
C GLY A 137 -15.79 -5.24 10.85
N LYS A 138 -17.08 -5.55 10.63
CA LYS A 138 -17.51 -6.36 9.49
C LYS A 138 -17.63 -5.55 8.20
N ARG A 139 -17.79 -4.24 8.32
CA ARG A 139 -18.00 -3.35 7.16
C ARG A 139 -16.75 -2.54 6.82
N PHE A 140 -16.08 -1.98 7.81
CA PHE A 140 -14.93 -1.10 7.60
C PHE A 140 -13.63 -1.77 8.11
N PRO A 141 -12.55 -1.73 7.33
CA PRO A 141 -11.28 -2.25 7.78
C PRO A 141 -10.70 -1.39 8.91
N LYS A 142 -9.93 -2.02 9.77
CA LYS A 142 -9.02 -1.31 10.66
C LYS A 142 -7.93 -0.60 9.85
N ILE A 143 -7.36 0.45 10.42
CA ILE A 143 -6.25 1.19 9.84
C ILE A 143 -4.93 0.85 10.58
N LEU A 144 -3.80 1.26 10.01
CA LEU A 144 -2.49 1.01 10.61
C LEU A 144 -2.13 2.14 11.57
N LYS A 145 -1.78 1.78 12.79
CA LYS A 145 -1.31 2.73 13.81
C LYS A 145 -0.04 3.47 13.36
N GLU A 146 0.83 2.78 12.63
CA GLU A 146 2.11 3.29 12.16
C GLU A 146 1.99 4.15 10.90
N ALA A 147 0.79 4.31 10.34
CA ALA A 147 0.58 5.14 9.17
C ALA A 147 0.65 6.64 9.53
N PHE A 148 1.44 7.39 8.76
CA PHE A 148 1.48 8.85 8.87
C PHE A 148 0.33 9.52 8.10
N GLN A 149 -0.29 8.80 7.16
CA GLN A 149 -1.45 9.26 6.38
C GLN A 149 -2.34 8.08 6.00
N VAL A 150 -3.66 8.28 6.10
CA VAL A 150 -4.66 7.29 5.72
C VAL A 150 -5.74 7.94 4.87
N PHE A 151 -6.12 7.28 3.78
CA PHE A 151 -7.30 7.61 2.98
C PHE A 151 -8.30 6.47 3.07
N GLU A 152 -9.46 6.74 3.64
CA GLU A 152 -10.54 5.78 3.75
C GLU A 152 -11.51 5.96 2.58
N CYS A 153 -11.64 4.91 1.77
CA CYS A 153 -12.40 4.91 0.53
C CYS A 153 -13.69 4.07 0.65
N THR A 154 -14.73 4.55 -0.03
CA THR A 154 -16.05 3.89 -0.16
C THR A 154 -16.50 3.93 -1.60
#